data_4a4bc4f39bd91d9764780238414a4739
#
_entry.id   4a4bc4f39bd91d9764780238414a4739
#
_cell.length_a   1.000
_cell.length_b   1.000
_cell.length_c   1.000
_cell.angle_alpha   90.00
_cell.angle_beta   90.00
_cell.angle_gamma   90.00
#
_symmetry.space_group_name_H-M   'P 1'
#
loop_
_entity.id
_entity.type
_entity.pdbx_description
1 polymer ?
#
loop_
_entity_poly.entity_id
_entity_poly.type
_entity_poly.pdbx_seq_one_letter_code
_entity_poly.pdbx_strand_id
1 'polypeptide(L)'
;MLAPPTPQRQHQAQSGQIQRRHLVAIGASAALAGLGLAYWRDQQTLAPSTVEPKKPLSDGLAALWQKQFDAPDGSKLAMQSFKGKPLLINFWATWCPPCVEELPLLERFYRENKAKSVQIVGLAADKPAAVRAFLQKLPLTFPIGITDLSGIELSKSWGNLAGGLPFSVMLAADGRVMQRKMGKLSEDDLKTWLAAAQ
;
A
#
# COMPACT_ATOMS: atom_id res chain seq x y z
N MET A 1 -0.80 -12.49 -106.92
CA MET A 1 -0.50 -11.35 -106.04
C MET A 1 -0.94 -11.72 -104.63
N LEU A 2 0.00 -12.07 -103.73
CA LEU A 2 -0.24 -12.50 -102.40
C LEU A 2 -0.03 -11.27 -101.44
N ALA A 3 -0.99 -10.98 -100.60
CA ALA A 3 -0.89 -9.99 -99.58
C ALA A 3 -0.07 -10.49 -98.36
N PRO A 4 0.69 -9.63 -97.65
CA PRO A 4 1.53 -10.09 -96.54
C PRO A 4 0.69 -10.22 -95.23
N PRO A 5 1.11 -11.07 -94.31
CA PRO A 5 0.41 -11.29 -93.07
C PRO A 5 0.67 -10.16 -92.02
N THR A 6 -0.35 -9.78 -91.34
CA THR A 6 -0.36 -8.78 -90.27
C THR A 6 0.34 -9.26 -89.01
N PRO A 7 1.16 -8.43 -88.35
CA PRO A 7 1.79 -8.79 -87.04
C PRO A 7 0.88 -8.31 -85.85
N GLN A 8 0.10 -9.22 -85.31
CA GLN A 8 -0.63 -8.92 -84.04
C GLN A 8 -0.50 -10.13 -83.10
N ARG A 9 0.56 -10.23 -82.27
CA ARG A 9 0.58 -11.12 -81.11
C ARG A 9 1.68 -10.85 -80.07
N GLN A 10 2.39 -9.73 -80.09
CA GLN A 10 3.46 -9.57 -79.13
C GLN A 10 3.22 -8.54 -78.04
N HIS A 11 2.14 -7.71 -78.07
CA HIS A 11 1.92 -6.68 -77.06
C HIS A 11 1.04 -7.10 -75.87
N GLN A 12 0.38 -8.26 -75.88
CA GLN A 12 -0.48 -8.66 -74.70
C GLN A 12 0.26 -9.45 -73.61
N ALA A 13 1.43 -10.01 -73.91
CA ALA A 13 2.16 -10.79 -72.91
C ALA A 13 2.97 -9.96 -71.93
N GLN A 14 3.32 -8.70 -72.27
CA GLN A 14 4.15 -7.87 -71.41
C GLN A 14 3.35 -7.09 -70.37
N SER A 15 2.11 -6.70 -70.63
CA SER A 15 1.28 -5.97 -69.69
C SER A 15 0.87 -6.80 -68.46
N GLY A 16 0.66 -8.10 -68.64
CA GLY A 16 0.27 -8.99 -67.55
C GLY A 16 1.39 -9.30 -66.53
N GLN A 17 2.65 -9.28 -66.99
CA GLN A 17 3.79 -9.52 -66.09
C GLN A 17 4.16 -8.31 -65.24
N ILE A 18 4.01 -7.09 -65.77
CA ILE A 18 4.30 -5.88 -65.01
C ILE A 18 3.24 -5.69 -63.89
N GLN A 19 1.99 -5.95 -64.19
CA GLN A 19 0.89 -5.78 -63.23
C GLN A 19 0.96 -6.79 -62.07
N ARG A 20 1.39 -8.06 -62.34
CA ARG A 20 1.60 -9.05 -61.30
C ARG A 20 2.79 -8.74 -60.38
N ARG A 21 3.87 -8.15 -60.92
CA ARG A 21 5.05 -7.74 -60.16
C ARG A 21 4.75 -6.58 -59.21
N HIS A 22 3.95 -5.62 -59.62
CA HIS A 22 3.53 -4.50 -58.75
C HIS A 22 2.55 -4.91 -57.66
N LEU A 23 1.62 -5.85 -57.92
CA LEU A 23 0.71 -6.36 -56.90
C LEU A 23 1.42 -7.17 -55.81
N VAL A 24 2.45 -7.95 -56.18
CA VAL A 24 3.26 -8.69 -55.20
C VAL A 24 4.10 -7.74 -54.36
N ALA A 25 4.66 -6.66 -54.93
CA ALA A 25 5.44 -5.66 -54.19
C ALA A 25 4.59 -4.85 -53.19
N ILE A 26 3.35 -4.54 -53.55
CA ILE A 26 2.41 -3.81 -52.63
C ILE A 26 1.95 -4.74 -51.49
N GLY A 27 1.70 -6.03 -51.77
CA GLY A 27 1.33 -6.99 -50.74
C GLY A 27 2.43 -7.25 -49.72
N ALA A 28 3.69 -7.32 -50.14
CA ALA A 28 4.83 -7.54 -49.26
C ALA A 28 5.11 -6.34 -48.34
N SER A 29 4.96 -5.10 -48.85
CA SER A 29 5.17 -3.90 -48.06
C SER A 29 4.06 -3.68 -47.00
N ALA A 30 2.82 -4.04 -47.28
CA ALA A 30 1.72 -3.98 -46.31
C ALA A 30 1.87 -5.03 -45.20
N ALA A 31 2.37 -6.23 -45.50
CA ALA A 31 2.61 -7.25 -44.50
C ALA A 31 3.75 -6.87 -43.53
N LEU A 32 4.83 -6.28 -44.04
CA LEU A 32 5.93 -5.80 -43.18
C LEU A 32 5.53 -4.62 -42.31
N ALA A 33 4.71 -3.69 -42.81
CA ALA A 33 4.20 -2.59 -42.03
C ALA A 33 3.23 -3.08 -40.92
N GLY A 34 2.38 -4.07 -41.21
CA GLY A 34 1.49 -4.71 -40.25
C GLY A 34 2.23 -5.42 -39.11
N LEU A 35 3.28 -6.17 -39.45
CA LEU A 35 4.13 -6.87 -38.48
C LEU A 35 4.93 -5.88 -37.62
N GLY A 36 5.43 -4.78 -38.20
CA GLY A 36 6.12 -3.73 -37.49
C GLY A 36 5.20 -3.01 -36.48
N LEU A 37 3.96 -2.72 -36.88
CA LEU A 37 2.96 -2.09 -35.98
C LEU A 37 2.52 -3.05 -34.87
N ALA A 38 2.34 -4.33 -35.17
CA ALA A 38 2.01 -5.34 -34.15
C ALA A 38 3.16 -5.53 -33.15
N TYR A 39 4.40 -5.60 -33.64
CA TYR A 39 5.58 -5.68 -32.80
C TYR A 39 5.79 -4.43 -31.92
N TRP A 40 5.52 -3.23 -32.47
CA TRP A 40 5.63 -1.98 -31.73
C TRP A 40 4.51 -1.84 -30.67
N ARG A 41 3.31 -2.33 -30.96
CA ARG A 41 2.19 -2.40 -30.01
C ARG A 41 2.46 -3.37 -28.87
N ASP A 42 3.05 -4.52 -29.18
CA ASP A 42 3.40 -5.53 -28.17
C ASP A 42 4.51 -5.02 -27.22
N GLN A 43 5.47 -4.26 -27.73
CA GLN A 43 6.47 -3.61 -26.88
C GLN A 43 5.88 -2.51 -25.99
N GLN A 44 4.78 -1.86 -26.35
CA GLN A 44 4.10 -0.88 -25.50
C GLN A 44 3.29 -1.55 -24.38
N THR A 45 2.83 -2.78 -24.58
CA THR A 45 2.15 -3.55 -23.53
C THR A 45 3.13 -4.18 -22.54
N LEU A 46 4.41 -4.28 -22.91
CA LEU A 46 5.51 -4.73 -22.04
C LEU A 46 6.24 -3.55 -21.36
N ALA A 47 5.71 -2.32 -21.46
CA ALA A 47 6.19 -1.26 -20.60
C ALA A 47 6.07 -1.78 -19.15
N PRO A 48 7.17 -1.83 -18.37
CA PRO A 48 7.09 -2.24 -16.98
C PRO A 48 6.02 -1.38 -16.34
N SER A 49 4.99 -2.02 -15.77
CA SER A 49 4.05 -1.33 -14.91
C SER A 49 4.90 -0.50 -13.98
N THR A 50 4.89 0.81 -14.13
CA THR A 50 5.49 1.71 -13.17
C THR A 50 4.74 1.41 -11.88
N VAL A 51 5.32 0.51 -11.07
CA VAL A 51 4.93 0.37 -9.67
C VAL A 51 5.12 1.78 -9.14
N GLU A 52 4.01 2.50 -8.94
CA GLU A 52 4.09 3.80 -8.29
C GLU A 52 5.00 3.63 -7.07
N PRO A 53 6.02 4.45 -6.89
CA PRO A 53 6.91 4.32 -5.75
C PRO A 53 6.02 4.39 -4.52
N LYS A 54 5.91 3.25 -3.83
CA LYS A 54 5.14 3.13 -2.57
C LYS A 54 5.59 4.30 -1.70
N LYS A 55 4.65 5.23 -1.47
CA LYS A 55 4.89 6.49 -0.76
C LYS A 55 5.88 6.24 0.38
N PRO A 56 6.99 7.01 0.50
CA PRO A 56 7.98 6.77 1.52
C PRO A 56 7.33 6.67 2.89
N LEU A 57 7.76 5.74 3.71
CA LEU A 57 7.21 5.50 5.04
C LEU A 57 7.23 6.77 5.92
N SER A 58 8.21 7.66 5.65
CA SER A 58 8.33 9.00 6.24
C SER A 58 7.09 9.87 6.01
N ASP A 59 6.48 9.80 4.82
CA ASP A 59 5.31 10.63 4.49
C ASP A 59 4.04 10.16 5.21
N GLY A 60 3.89 8.84 5.38
CA GLY A 60 2.79 8.27 6.15
C GLY A 60 2.83 8.69 7.61
N LEU A 61 4.03 8.76 8.19
CA LEU A 61 4.24 9.19 9.57
C LEU A 61 4.14 10.71 9.73
N ALA A 62 4.63 11.49 8.77
CA ALA A 62 4.44 12.93 8.77
C ALA A 62 2.94 13.30 8.77
N ALA A 63 2.14 12.57 8.00
CA ALA A 63 0.69 12.74 7.96
C ALA A 63 -0.01 12.28 9.27
N LEU A 64 0.61 11.43 10.09
CA LEU A 64 0.05 10.98 11.36
C LEU A 64 -0.26 12.14 12.29
N TRP A 65 0.67 13.08 12.43
CA TRP A 65 0.55 14.20 13.38
C TRP A 65 -0.61 15.14 13.04
N GLN A 66 -1.11 15.10 11.80
CA GLN A 66 -2.29 15.85 11.36
C GLN A 66 -3.61 15.10 11.60
N LYS A 67 -3.54 13.82 12.00
CA LYS A 67 -4.74 12.99 12.19
C LYS A 67 -5.39 13.26 13.54
N GLN A 68 -6.71 13.17 13.52
CA GLN A 68 -7.55 13.10 14.70
C GLN A 68 -8.44 11.87 14.59
N PHE A 69 -8.59 11.14 15.68
CA PHE A 69 -9.48 9.99 15.78
C PHE A 69 -10.59 10.26 16.78
N ASP A 70 -11.73 9.61 16.61
CA ASP A 70 -12.75 9.62 17.65
C ASP A 70 -12.28 8.78 18.84
N ALA A 71 -12.42 9.31 20.03
CA ALA A 71 -12.18 8.56 21.26
C ALA A 71 -13.49 7.85 21.71
N PRO A 72 -13.38 6.79 22.52
CA PRO A 72 -14.56 6.05 23.00
C PRO A 72 -15.59 6.89 23.77
N ASP A 73 -15.15 7.95 24.43
CA ASP A 73 -15.99 8.90 25.18
C ASP A 73 -16.64 9.98 24.30
N GLY A 74 -16.38 9.96 22.99
CA GLY A 74 -16.88 10.94 22.01
C GLY A 74 -16.00 12.18 21.83
N SER A 75 -14.92 12.30 22.58
CA SER A 75 -13.92 13.36 22.36
C SER A 75 -13.06 13.08 21.12
N LYS A 76 -12.19 14.03 20.76
CA LYS A 76 -11.21 13.86 19.67
C LYS A 76 -9.81 13.60 20.22
N LEU A 77 -9.20 12.52 19.77
CA LEU A 77 -7.80 12.18 20.04
C LEU A 77 -6.93 12.78 18.93
N ALA A 78 -6.31 13.91 19.20
CA ALA A 78 -5.39 14.55 18.26
C ALA A 78 -3.99 13.95 18.38
N MET A 79 -3.45 13.36 17.31
CA MET A 79 -2.12 12.76 17.32
C MET A 79 -1.00 13.78 17.56
N GLN A 80 -1.24 15.05 17.23
CA GLN A 80 -0.33 16.16 17.50
C GLN A 80 0.05 16.27 18.99
N SER A 81 -0.82 15.88 19.93
CA SER A 81 -0.56 15.94 21.38
C SER A 81 0.53 14.99 21.86
N PHE A 82 0.89 13.99 21.06
CA PHE A 82 1.93 13.00 21.37
C PHE A 82 3.29 13.36 20.75
N LYS A 83 3.36 14.40 19.93
CA LYS A 83 4.59 14.82 19.27
C LYS A 83 5.64 15.27 20.29
N GLY A 84 6.90 14.93 20.03
CA GLY A 84 8.03 15.30 20.90
C GLY A 84 8.27 14.33 22.07
N LYS A 85 7.55 13.21 22.11
CA LYS A 85 7.74 12.15 23.10
C LYS A 85 7.81 10.79 22.42
N PRO A 86 8.56 9.82 22.97
CA PRO A 86 8.49 8.45 22.47
C PRO A 86 7.06 7.92 22.55
N LEU A 87 6.58 7.31 21.45
CA LEU A 87 5.19 6.88 21.31
C LEU A 87 5.10 5.44 20.81
N LEU A 88 4.50 4.57 21.61
CA LEU A 88 4.06 3.25 21.18
C LEU A 88 2.64 3.34 20.62
N ILE A 89 2.46 2.98 19.36
CA ILE A 89 1.16 2.87 18.71
C ILE A 89 0.85 1.40 18.51
N ASN A 90 -0.28 0.96 19.04
CA ASN A 90 -0.76 -0.41 18.91
C ASN A 90 -2.06 -0.44 18.12
N PHE A 91 -2.08 -1.16 17.00
CA PHE A 91 -3.28 -1.43 16.20
C PHE A 91 -3.92 -2.73 16.70
N TRP A 92 -5.17 -2.66 17.09
CA TRP A 92 -5.91 -3.76 17.68
C TRP A 92 -7.39 -3.78 17.28
N ALA A 93 -8.12 -4.84 17.65
CA ALA A 93 -9.55 -4.91 17.48
C ALA A 93 -10.18 -5.80 18.55
N THR A 94 -11.47 -5.60 18.86
CA THR A 94 -12.19 -6.40 19.86
C THR A 94 -12.41 -7.86 19.43
N TRP A 95 -12.46 -8.09 18.12
CA TRP A 95 -12.62 -9.42 17.50
C TRP A 95 -11.29 -10.15 17.27
N CYS A 96 -10.16 -9.59 17.70
CA CYS A 96 -8.83 -10.14 17.51
C CYS A 96 -8.33 -10.76 18.83
N PRO A 97 -8.39 -12.11 19.02
CA PRO A 97 -8.03 -12.72 20.29
C PRO A 97 -6.61 -12.39 20.77
N PRO A 98 -5.53 -12.47 19.94
CA PRO A 98 -4.20 -12.12 20.40
C PRO A 98 -4.06 -10.62 20.76
N CYS A 99 -4.86 -9.73 20.16
CA CYS A 99 -4.91 -8.32 20.57
C CYS A 99 -5.44 -8.19 21.99
N VAL A 100 -6.59 -8.81 22.26
CA VAL A 100 -7.24 -8.77 23.58
C VAL A 100 -6.33 -9.33 24.67
N GLU A 101 -5.58 -10.38 24.37
CA GLU A 101 -4.64 -11.00 25.30
C GLU A 101 -3.45 -10.08 25.68
N GLU A 102 -3.01 -9.19 24.78
CA GLU A 102 -1.88 -8.29 25.08
C GLU A 102 -2.27 -6.99 25.77
N LEU A 103 -3.55 -6.54 25.66
CA LEU A 103 -4.00 -5.26 26.22
C LEU A 103 -3.73 -5.11 27.72
N PRO A 104 -3.89 -6.12 28.59
CA PRO A 104 -3.53 -6.01 30.00
C PRO A 104 -2.03 -5.75 30.23
N LEU A 105 -1.15 -6.31 29.39
CA LEU A 105 0.28 -6.06 29.45
C LEU A 105 0.59 -4.60 29.07
N LEU A 106 -0.04 -4.09 28.00
CA LEU A 106 0.12 -2.71 27.56
C LEU A 106 -0.40 -1.72 28.60
N GLU A 107 -1.55 -2.02 29.23
CA GLU A 107 -2.11 -1.21 30.31
C GLU A 107 -1.16 -1.12 31.51
N ARG A 108 -0.62 -2.26 31.96
CA ARG A 108 0.37 -2.29 33.04
C ARG A 108 1.61 -1.48 32.66
N PHE A 109 2.16 -1.70 31.49
CA PHE A 109 3.34 -1.00 31.00
C PHE A 109 3.09 0.52 30.91
N TYR A 110 1.93 0.95 30.44
CA TYR A 110 1.57 2.37 30.38
C TYR A 110 1.55 2.99 31.77
N ARG A 111 0.88 2.37 32.74
CA ARG A 111 0.76 2.89 34.12
C ARG A 111 2.13 3.02 34.81
N GLU A 112 3.02 2.06 34.57
CA GLU A 112 4.37 2.04 35.16
C GLU A 112 5.32 3.06 34.52
N ASN A 113 5.10 3.45 33.27
CA ASN A 113 6.04 4.25 32.49
C ASN A 113 5.52 5.62 32.05
N LYS A 114 4.25 5.96 32.27
CA LYS A 114 3.70 7.27 31.87
C LYS A 114 4.47 8.46 32.50
N ALA A 115 4.99 8.29 33.71
CA ALA A 115 5.82 9.31 34.37
C ALA A 115 7.21 9.45 33.70
N LYS A 116 7.68 8.44 32.95
CA LYS A 116 8.94 8.43 32.22
C LYS A 116 8.83 8.98 30.79
N SER A 117 7.72 9.68 30.52
CA SER A 117 7.44 10.34 29.22
C SER A 117 7.18 9.41 28.03
N VAL A 118 7.12 8.08 28.21
CA VAL A 118 6.71 7.16 27.13
C VAL A 118 5.18 7.15 27.05
N GLN A 119 4.67 7.41 25.86
CA GLN A 119 3.25 7.42 25.58
C GLN A 119 2.82 6.11 24.91
N ILE A 120 1.56 5.72 25.13
CA ILE A 120 0.89 4.65 24.35
C ILE A 120 -0.39 5.22 23.75
N VAL A 121 -0.68 4.81 22.53
CA VAL A 121 -1.97 5.02 21.87
C VAL A 121 -2.45 3.70 21.28
N GLY A 122 -3.65 3.27 21.63
CA GLY A 122 -4.32 2.16 20.99
C GLY A 122 -5.19 2.66 19.82
N LEU A 123 -4.92 2.21 18.61
CA LEU A 123 -5.76 2.49 17.44
C LEU A 123 -6.65 1.28 17.15
N ALA A 124 -7.93 1.41 17.49
CA ALA A 124 -8.91 0.35 17.36
C ALA A 124 -9.46 0.27 15.94
N ALA A 125 -9.11 -0.79 15.21
CA ALA A 125 -9.65 -1.10 13.89
C ALA A 125 -11.01 -1.81 14.03
N ASP A 126 -11.99 -1.13 14.63
CA ASP A 126 -13.30 -1.68 14.96
C ASP A 126 -14.37 -0.59 15.06
N LYS A 127 -15.64 -1.02 15.10
CA LYS A 127 -16.77 -0.10 15.22
C LYS A 127 -16.83 0.56 16.60
N PRO A 128 -17.20 1.85 16.67
CA PRO A 128 -17.26 2.60 17.95
C PRO A 128 -18.07 1.92 19.04
N ALA A 129 -19.21 1.32 18.69
CA ALA A 129 -20.06 0.61 19.66
C ALA A 129 -19.38 -0.62 20.25
N ALA A 130 -18.65 -1.40 19.43
CA ALA A 130 -17.92 -2.58 19.87
C ALA A 130 -16.78 -2.19 20.82
N VAL A 131 -16.01 -1.16 20.46
CA VAL A 131 -14.91 -0.64 21.30
C VAL A 131 -15.44 -0.18 22.66
N ARG A 132 -16.52 0.63 22.68
CA ARG A 132 -17.14 1.08 23.95
C ARG A 132 -17.61 -0.08 24.83
N ALA A 133 -18.32 -1.04 24.26
CA ALA A 133 -18.79 -2.21 25.00
C ALA A 133 -17.64 -3.08 25.53
N PHE A 134 -16.55 -3.18 24.76
CA PHE A 134 -15.34 -3.89 25.17
C PHE A 134 -14.66 -3.19 26.36
N LEU A 135 -14.47 -1.87 26.30
CA LEU A 135 -13.80 -1.09 27.34
C LEU A 135 -14.58 -1.06 28.66
N GLN A 136 -15.88 -1.31 28.65
CA GLN A 136 -16.66 -1.51 29.89
C GLN A 136 -16.26 -2.79 30.63
N LYS A 137 -15.80 -3.81 29.89
CA LYS A 137 -15.37 -5.12 30.45
C LYS A 137 -13.88 -5.16 30.77
N LEU A 138 -13.09 -4.47 29.97
CA LEU A 138 -11.64 -4.36 30.13
C LEU A 138 -11.24 -2.87 30.03
N PRO A 139 -11.32 -2.12 31.16
CA PRO A 139 -10.92 -0.71 31.16
C PRO A 139 -9.43 -0.53 30.84
N LEU A 140 -9.14 0.39 29.93
CA LEU A 140 -7.78 0.81 29.57
C LEU A 140 -7.64 2.30 29.90
N THR A 141 -6.49 2.70 30.47
CA THR A 141 -6.22 4.08 30.84
C THR A 141 -5.35 4.82 29.85
N PHE A 142 -4.67 4.10 28.93
CA PHE A 142 -3.99 4.75 27.83
C PHE A 142 -4.99 5.20 26.74
N PRO A 143 -4.69 6.30 26.03
CA PRO A 143 -5.56 6.86 24.99
C PRO A 143 -5.92 5.86 23.89
N ILE A 144 -7.20 5.82 23.52
CA ILE A 144 -7.74 4.97 22.46
C ILE A 144 -8.33 5.87 21.36
N GLY A 145 -7.88 5.65 20.14
CA GLY A 145 -8.49 6.21 18.93
C GLY A 145 -9.24 5.13 18.13
N ILE A 146 -10.43 5.45 17.67
CA ILE A 146 -11.25 4.57 16.84
C ILE A 146 -10.97 4.89 15.38
N THR A 147 -10.61 3.88 14.60
CA THR A 147 -10.19 4.04 13.20
C THR A 147 -11.13 3.33 12.23
N ASP A 148 -12.13 2.59 12.74
CA ASP A 148 -12.87 1.61 11.97
C ASP A 148 -11.89 0.65 11.22
N LEU A 149 -12.36 -0.03 10.18
CA LEU A 149 -11.49 -0.91 9.39
C LEU A 149 -10.39 -0.17 8.61
N SER A 150 -10.52 1.16 8.44
CA SER A 150 -9.47 1.98 7.83
C SER A 150 -8.15 1.97 8.62
N GLY A 151 -8.20 1.62 9.90
CA GLY A 151 -7.01 1.40 10.73
C GLY A 151 -6.08 0.33 10.19
N ILE A 152 -6.62 -0.71 9.55
CA ILE A 152 -5.82 -1.75 8.91
C ILE A 152 -5.02 -1.16 7.73
N GLU A 153 -5.65 -0.37 6.87
CA GLU A 153 -4.97 0.30 5.76
C GLU A 153 -3.94 1.33 6.25
N LEU A 154 -4.26 2.04 7.32
CA LEU A 154 -3.31 2.92 7.97
C LEU A 154 -2.09 2.14 8.47
N SER A 155 -2.28 1.01 9.11
CA SER A 155 -1.19 0.14 9.59
C SER A 155 -0.32 -0.39 8.44
N LYS A 156 -0.93 -0.72 7.29
CA LYS A 156 -0.20 -1.12 6.07
C LYS A 156 0.74 -0.03 5.58
N SER A 157 0.31 1.23 5.62
CA SER A 157 1.15 2.37 5.25
C SER A 157 2.38 2.53 6.16
N TRP A 158 2.37 1.89 7.35
CA TRP A 158 3.45 1.92 8.33
C TRP A 158 4.26 0.61 8.39
N GLY A 159 4.03 -0.29 7.44
CA GLY A 159 4.83 -1.51 7.27
C GLY A 159 4.13 -2.81 7.66
N ASN A 160 2.86 -2.77 8.08
CA ASN A 160 2.02 -3.96 8.27
C ASN A 160 1.52 -4.50 6.92
N LEU A 161 2.40 -4.99 6.06
CA LEU A 161 2.06 -5.34 4.68
C LEU A 161 0.93 -6.36 4.57
N ALA A 162 0.86 -7.29 5.51
CA ALA A 162 -0.17 -8.33 5.56
C ALA A 162 -1.50 -7.83 6.14
N GLY A 163 -1.53 -6.67 6.80
CA GLY A 163 -2.73 -6.14 7.45
C GLY A 163 -3.20 -6.96 8.66
N GLY A 164 -2.34 -7.82 9.23
CA GLY A 164 -2.67 -8.61 10.42
C GLY A 164 -2.70 -7.77 11.70
N LEU A 165 -3.35 -8.30 12.74
CA LEU A 165 -3.42 -7.69 14.06
C LEU A 165 -3.01 -8.72 15.13
N PRO A 166 -2.45 -8.27 16.28
CA PRO A 166 -2.05 -6.89 16.58
C PRO A 166 -0.83 -6.48 15.78
N PHE A 167 -0.66 -5.17 15.58
CA PHE A 167 0.52 -4.59 15.00
C PHE A 167 0.96 -3.37 15.80
N SER A 168 2.24 -3.31 16.14
CA SER A 168 2.77 -2.25 16.98
C SER A 168 3.94 -1.53 16.32
N VAL A 169 4.01 -0.22 16.54
CA VAL A 169 5.07 0.66 16.06
C VAL A 169 5.56 1.52 17.22
N MET A 170 6.88 1.54 17.44
CA MET A 170 7.52 2.47 18.39
C MET A 170 8.13 3.63 17.63
N LEU A 171 7.77 4.84 18.00
CA LEU A 171 8.33 6.08 17.48
C LEU A 171 9.25 6.72 18.52
N ALA A 172 10.37 7.26 18.05
CA ALA A 172 11.20 8.16 18.84
C ALA A 172 10.52 9.53 19.01
N ALA A 173 11.04 10.36 19.91
CA ALA A 173 10.52 11.71 20.16
C ALA A 173 10.53 12.61 18.92
N ASP A 174 11.46 12.40 17.99
CA ASP A 174 11.54 13.09 16.70
C ASP A 174 10.52 12.55 15.64
N GLY A 175 9.77 11.50 15.97
CA GLY A 175 8.79 10.86 15.09
C GLY A 175 9.37 9.77 14.20
N ARG A 176 10.66 9.46 14.29
CA ARG A 176 11.30 8.37 13.54
C ARG A 176 10.84 7.03 14.06
N VAL A 177 10.55 6.09 13.17
CA VAL A 177 10.24 4.70 13.55
C VAL A 177 11.48 4.01 14.09
N MET A 178 11.38 3.52 15.30
CA MET A 178 12.44 2.75 15.97
C MET A 178 12.24 1.26 15.79
N GLN A 179 11.04 0.78 16.05
CA GLN A 179 10.70 -0.65 16.04
C GLN A 179 9.29 -0.88 15.45
N ARG A 180 9.08 -2.05 14.92
CA ARG A 180 7.78 -2.57 14.50
C ARG A 180 7.67 -4.04 14.87
N LYS A 181 6.47 -4.47 15.25
CA LYS A 181 6.19 -5.88 15.45
C LYS A 181 4.79 -6.23 14.97
N MET A 182 4.70 -7.30 14.20
CA MET A 182 3.48 -8.03 13.92
C MET A 182 3.29 -9.11 14.98
N GLY A 183 2.07 -9.25 15.49
CA GLY A 183 1.73 -10.16 16.58
C GLY A 183 1.95 -9.53 17.95
N LYS A 184 1.64 -10.28 19.01
CA LYS A 184 1.69 -9.81 20.40
C LYS A 184 3.05 -9.32 20.82
N LEU A 185 3.08 -8.21 21.53
CA LEU A 185 4.25 -7.75 22.29
C LEU A 185 4.44 -8.61 23.54
N SER A 186 5.69 -8.91 23.86
CA SER A 186 6.10 -9.51 25.12
C SER A 186 6.62 -8.44 26.10
N GLU A 187 6.80 -8.81 27.37
CA GLU A 187 7.46 -7.93 28.35
C GLU A 187 8.89 -7.57 27.92
N ASP A 188 9.61 -8.50 27.31
CA ASP A 188 10.98 -8.26 26.84
C ASP A 188 11.01 -7.32 25.62
N ASP A 189 10.03 -7.43 24.72
CA ASP A 189 9.89 -6.43 23.65
C ASP A 189 9.72 -5.03 24.24
N LEU A 190 8.80 -4.87 25.18
CA LEU A 190 8.51 -3.58 25.80
C LEU A 190 9.70 -3.00 26.57
N LYS A 191 10.45 -3.84 27.30
CA LYS A 191 11.69 -3.43 27.98
C LYS A 191 12.75 -2.96 26.99
N THR A 192 12.95 -3.74 25.91
CA THR A 192 13.93 -3.43 24.86
C THR A 192 13.55 -2.13 24.13
N TRP A 193 12.27 -1.96 23.81
CA TRP A 193 11.80 -0.77 23.13
C TRP A 193 11.87 0.48 24.01
N LEU A 194 11.59 0.33 25.30
CA LEU A 194 11.74 1.42 26.27
C LEU A 194 13.22 1.86 26.41
N ALA A 195 14.13 0.91 26.51
CA ALA A 195 15.56 1.22 26.61
C ALA A 195 16.10 1.95 25.38
N ALA A 196 15.61 1.58 24.18
CA ALA A 196 15.98 2.23 22.94
C ALA A 196 15.36 3.63 22.77
N ALA A 197 14.31 3.97 23.52
CA ALA A 197 13.59 5.24 23.43
C ALA A 197 14.10 6.34 24.39
N GLN A 198 15.00 5.98 25.28
CA GLN A 198 15.64 6.91 26.24
C GLN A 198 16.94 7.47 25.66
#